data_957fe44b26d96dbaef15582906f2b7d7
#
_entry.id   957fe44b26d96dbaef15582906f2b7d7
#
_cell.length_a   1.000
_cell.length_b   1.000
_cell.length_c   1.000
_cell.angle_alpha   90.00
_cell.angle_beta   90.00
_cell.angle_gamma   90.00
#
_symmetry.space_group_name_H-M   'P 1'
#
loop_
_entity.id
_entity.type
_entity.pdbx_description
1 polymer ?
#
loop_
_entity_poly.entity_id
_entity_poly.type
_entity_poly.pdbx_seq_one_letter_code
_entity_poly.pdbx_strand_id
1 'polypeptide(L)'
;MKKSIKLLASISTAAIIAFTSTGSVFADREMIIPGLPKVEYRNGYGAYEGVVAHSTATPEAPAINIRNYEARTWRSAFVHYATDWDETIQIASTKYQAWGAGPAANKRFVHVELSETSDSIKFKKSYERYVKLLAKILKDRNIHPSIGLWTHKDITYKLGGTDHEDPIDYLRSHGVSESQFRADVQKAYEGETVTVKPKPQQPNEVPGVINEVGVAYIDGYNVNLRSGPSTTNSVIRKLQKGEAYKVWGKVGNWLNLGGNQWVYNDSSYIRYKEESSSVEGKRVVSKVNDLRFYSKPSWLDRDVAGTVDKGLGFTILDKVSVNGSSQYKVKNSRGNVYYITASSYYVEIK
;
A
#
# COMPACT_ATOMS: atom_id res chain seq x y z
N MET A 1 -48.03 48.89 -55.32
CA MET A 1 -47.21 49.40 -54.22
C MET A 1 -46.95 48.23 -53.22
N LYS A 2 -45.77 47.62 -53.28
CA LYS A 2 -45.37 46.53 -52.38
C LYS A 2 -44.52 47.13 -51.29
N LYS A 3 -44.94 47.09 -50.03
CA LYS A 3 -44.18 47.49 -48.88
C LYS A 3 -43.31 46.33 -48.43
N SER A 4 -41.97 46.48 -48.49
CA SER A 4 -41.00 45.55 -47.96
C SER A 4 -40.84 45.82 -46.48
N ILE A 5 -41.10 44.83 -45.64
CA ILE A 5 -40.81 44.81 -44.22
C ILE A 5 -39.35 44.30 -44.02
N LYS A 6 -38.49 45.16 -43.50
CA LYS A 6 -37.13 44.74 -43.10
C LYS A 6 -37.18 44.17 -41.67
N LEU A 7 -36.82 42.88 -41.56
CA LEU A 7 -36.66 42.21 -40.28
C LEU A 7 -35.24 42.49 -39.73
N LEU A 8 -35.14 43.22 -38.62
CA LEU A 8 -33.89 43.37 -37.90
C LEU A 8 -33.70 42.15 -37.01
N ALA A 9 -32.69 41.35 -37.30
CA ALA A 9 -32.24 40.27 -36.42
C ALA A 9 -31.26 40.85 -35.40
N SER A 10 -31.69 40.89 -34.15
CA SER A 10 -30.82 41.22 -33.03
C SER A 10 -29.98 39.99 -32.68
N ILE A 11 -28.68 40.05 -32.93
CA ILE A 11 -27.72 39.04 -32.47
C ILE A 11 -27.35 39.37 -31.03
N SER A 12 -27.93 38.67 -30.06
CA SER A 12 -27.51 38.72 -28.67
C SER A 12 -26.26 37.86 -28.50
N THR A 13 -25.10 38.50 -28.42
CA THR A 13 -23.84 37.82 -28.07
C THR A 13 -23.86 37.55 -26.58
N ALA A 14 -24.21 36.33 -26.17
CA ALA A 14 -24.03 35.87 -24.82
C ALA A 14 -22.52 35.63 -24.61
N ALA A 15 -21.87 36.54 -23.89
CA ALA A 15 -20.51 36.34 -23.42
C ALA A 15 -20.54 35.23 -22.36
N ILE A 16 -20.08 34.05 -22.74
CA ILE A 16 -19.77 32.97 -21.79
C ILE A 16 -18.53 33.40 -21.06
N ILE A 17 -18.70 33.95 -19.84
CA ILE A 17 -17.59 34.13 -18.92
C ILE A 17 -17.21 32.74 -18.40
N ALA A 18 -16.22 32.13 -19.03
CA ALA A 18 -15.57 30.96 -18.48
C ALA A 18 -14.81 31.40 -17.22
N PHE A 19 -15.38 31.12 -16.07
CA PHE A 19 -14.62 31.17 -14.82
C PHE A 19 -13.57 30.07 -14.89
N THR A 20 -12.39 30.41 -15.36
CA THR A 20 -11.19 29.60 -15.10
C THR A 20 -10.85 29.78 -13.63
N SER A 21 -11.36 28.88 -12.78
CA SER A 21 -10.87 28.78 -11.41
C SER A 21 -9.44 28.22 -11.50
N THR A 22 -8.46 29.13 -11.56
CA THR A 22 -7.04 28.82 -11.35
C THR A 22 -6.77 28.63 -9.85
N GLY A 23 -7.57 27.84 -9.18
CA GLY A 23 -7.29 27.36 -7.85
C GLY A 23 -6.83 25.91 -7.99
N SER A 24 -5.54 25.69 -7.79
CA SER A 24 -5.02 24.33 -7.67
C SER A 24 -5.61 23.69 -6.42
N VAL A 25 -6.74 22.97 -6.55
CA VAL A 25 -7.32 22.24 -5.44
C VAL A 25 -6.47 20.98 -5.23
N PHE A 26 -5.58 21.03 -4.23
CA PHE A 26 -4.76 19.89 -3.81
C PHE A 26 -5.54 18.91 -2.94
N ALA A 27 -6.60 19.39 -2.30
CA ALA A 27 -7.41 18.66 -1.36
C ALA A 27 -8.88 18.85 -1.72
N ASP A 28 -9.70 17.85 -1.39
CA ASP A 28 -11.16 17.95 -1.50
C ASP A 28 -11.70 18.95 -0.46
N ARG A 29 -11.02 19.04 0.70
CA ARG A 29 -11.33 20.01 1.76
C ARG A 29 -10.08 20.58 2.43
N GLU A 30 -10.14 21.86 2.78
CA GLU A 30 -9.19 22.47 3.71
C GLU A 30 -9.77 22.45 5.12
N MET A 31 -9.06 21.82 6.05
CA MET A 31 -9.40 21.77 7.46
C MET A 31 -8.17 22.05 8.32
N ILE A 32 -7.56 23.20 8.05
CA ILE A 32 -6.32 23.61 8.72
C ILE A 32 -6.52 23.61 10.24
N ILE A 33 -5.58 23.00 10.94
CA ILE A 33 -5.58 22.97 12.39
C ILE A 33 -5.23 24.38 12.92
N PRO A 34 -6.09 24.96 13.78
CA PRO A 34 -5.79 26.28 14.37
C PRO A 34 -4.55 26.24 15.27
N GLY A 35 -3.75 27.29 15.22
CA GLY A 35 -2.61 27.47 16.13
C GLY A 35 -1.35 26.69 15.76
N LEU A 36 -1.30 26.06 14.56
CA LEU A 36 -0.07 25.46 14.05
C LEU A 36 1.04 26.52 13.93
N PRO A 37 2.29 26.15 14.21
CA PRO A 37 3.43 27.08 14.07
C PRO A 37 3.66 27.42 12.58
N LYS A 38 4.03 28.67 12.33
CA LYS A 38 4.36 29.18 11.01
C LYS A 38 5.88 29.25 10.84
N VAL A 39 6.52 28.08 10.80
CA VAL A 39 7.97 27.97 10.61
C VAL A 39 8.24 27.77 9.12
N GLU A 40 9.04 28.67 8.55
CA GLU A 40 9.39 28.63 7.14
C GLU A 40 10.38 27.50 6.82
N TYR A 41 10.29 26.94 5.62
CA TYR A 41 11.24 25.92 5.16
C TYR A 41 12.67 26.44 5.11
N ARG A 42 13.64 25.53 5.26
CA ARG A 42 15.07 25.84 5.11
C ARG A 42 15.54 27.00 6.00
N ASN A 43 14.97 27.13 7.20
CA ASN A 43 15.24 28.21 8.14
C ASN A 43 14.99 29.63 7.54
N GLY A 44 13.92 29.74 6.74
CA GLY A 44 13.54 31.01 6.10
C GLY A 44 14.10 31.24 4.70
N TYR A 45 14.87 30.30 4.16
CA TYR A 45 15.50 30.45 2.84
C TYR A 45 14.72 29.90 1.66
N GLY A 46 13.46 29.64 1.81
CA GLY A 46 12.66 29.23 0.66
C GLY A 46 11.49 28.30 0.94
N ALA A 47 10.94 27.76 -0.13
CA ALA A 47 9.85 26.83 -0.09
C ALA A 47 10.35 25.39 0.01
N TYR A 48 9.41 24.43 0.12
CA TYR A 48 9.74 23.00 0.19
C TYR A 48 10.52 22.50 -1.04
N GLU A 49 11.31 21.44 -0.83
CA GLU A 49 12.19 20.82 -1.83
C GLU A 49 11.63 19.50 -2.38
N GLY A 50 10.50 19.05 -1.88
CA GLY A 50 9.88 17.80 -2.27
C GLY A 50 8.76 17.41 -1.32
N VAL A 51 8.38 16.15 -1.37
CA VAL A 51 7.31 15.57 -0.57
C VAL A 51 7.76 14.25 0.07
N VAL A 52 7.38 14.03 1.34
CA VAL A 52 7.52 12.75 2.02
C VAL A 52 6.18 12.03 2.01
N ALA A 53 6.22 10.81 1.52
CA ALA A 53 5.13 9.88 1.46
C ALA A 53 5.10 9.05 2.76
N HIS A 54 3.95 9.06 3.47
CA HIS A 54 3.69 8.34 4.71
C HIS A 54 2.51 7.38 4.60
N SER A 55 2.35 6.49 5.57
CA SER A 55 1.09 5.80 5.85
C SER A 55 0.83 5.75 7.35
N THR A 56 -0.44 5.76 7.72
CA THR A 56 -0.90 6.12 9.07
C THR A 56 -0.57 5.12 10.17
N ALA A 57 -0.11 3.92 9.85
CA ALA A 57 0.02 2.79 10.79
C ALA A 57 -1.22 2.58 11.69
N THR A 58 -2.37 3.12 11.27
CA THR A 58 -3.65 3.05 11.99
C THR A 58 -4.72 2.53 11.02
N PRO A 59 -4.92 1.20 10.96
CA PRO A 59 -5.85 0.59 10.02
C PRO A 59 -7.27 1.12 10.16
N GLU A 60 -7.94 1.31 9.00
CA GLU A 60 -9.33 1.77 8.86
C GLU A 60 -9.61 3.17 9.44
N ALA A 61 -8.60 3.99 9.66
CA ALA A 61 -8.77 5.38 10.06
C ALA A 61 -8.90 6.29 8.81
N PRO A 62 -10.07 6.89 8.53
CA PRO A 62 -10.22 7.83 7.42
C PRO A 62 -9.46 9.14 7.67
N ALA A 63 -9.22 9.92 6.62
CA ALA A 63 -8.46 11.17 6.65
C ALA A 63 -8.97 12.15 7.71
N ILE A 64 -10.27 12.21 7.94
CA ILE A 64 -10.86 13.06 8.97
C ILE A 64 -10.42 12.66 10.40
N ASN A 65 -10.22 11.36 10.65
CA ASN A 65 -9.76 10.88 11.94
C ASN A 65 -8.31 11.29 12.19
N ILE A 66 -7.46 11.23 11.16
CA ILE A 66 -6.08 11.70 11.22
C ILE A 66 -6.04 13.20 11.55
N ARG A 67 -6.79 13.99 10.79
CA ARG A 67 -6.91 15.44 11.06
C ARG A 67 -7.36 15.74 12.48
N ASN A 68 -8.38 15.04 12.99
CA ASN A 68 -8.91 15.26 14.33
C ASN A 68 -7.97 14.77 15.44
N TYR A 69 -7.20 13.72 15.19
CA TYR A 69 -6.14 13.26 16.07
C TYR A 69 -5.03 14.31 16.15
N GLU A 70 -4.50 14.75 15.02
CA GLU A 70 -3.43 15.73 14.95
C GLU A 70 -3.84 17.09 15.51
N ALA A 71 -5.12 17.48 15.41
CA ALA A 71 -5.61 18.70 16.06
C ALA A 71 -5.38 18.74 17.59
N ARG A 72 -5.26 17.58 18.22
CA ARG A 72 -4.98 17.46 19.66
C ARG A 72 -3.51 17.18 19.95
N THR A 73 -2.77 16.64 18.99
CA THR A 73 -1.41 16.11 19.20
C THR A 73 -0.34 16.82 18.36
N TRP A 74 -0.68 17.87 17.62
CA TRP A 74 0.23 18.57 16.67
C TRP A 74 1.55 18.99 17.28
N ARG A 75 1.62 19.19 18.61
CA ARG A 75 2.87 19.53 19.31
C ARG A 75 3.90 18.42 19.24
N SER A 76 3.46 17.18 19.06
CA SER A 76 4.33 16.01 18.88
C SER A 76 4.62 15.73 17.41
N ALA A 77 3.58 15.66 16.59
CA ALA A 77 3.68 15.43 15.14
C ALA A 77 2.40 15.91 14.43
N PHE A 78 2.54 16.33 13.18
CA PHE A 78 1.45 16.61 12.25
C PHE A 78 1.98 16.65 10.81
N VAL A 79 1.08 16.48 9.85
CA VAL A 79 1.38 16.49 8.42
C VAL A 79 0.59 17.57 7.68
N HIS A 80 0.86 17.76 6.39
CA HIS A 80 0.15 18.74 5.57
C HIS A 80 -1.16 18.22 5.02
N TYR A 81 -1.20 16.92 4.66
CA TYR A 81 -2.34 16.28 4.05
C TYR A 81 -2.55 14.88 4.62
N ALA A 82 -3.81 14.50 4.77
CA ALA A 82 -4.22 13.11 4.90
C ALA A 82 -5.16 12.75 3.74
N THR A 83 -4.99 11.57 3.17
CA THR A 83 -5.82 11.07 2.06
C THR A 83 -6.32 9.67 2.35
N ASP A 84 -7.57 9.42 2.03
CA ASP A 84 -8.23 8.13 2.15
C ASP A 84 -9.00 7.77 0.87
N TRP A 85 -9.87 6.78 0.97
CA TRP A 85 -10.70 6.27 -0.13
C TRP A 85 -11.85 7.19 -0.55
N ASP A 86 -12.20 8.17 0.27
CA ASP A 86 -13.30 9.10 0.00
C ASP A 86 -12.80 10.50 -0.29
N GLU A 87 -11.77 10.98 0.44
CA GLU A 87 -11.32 12.37 0.34
C GLU A 87 -9.83 12.57 0.63
N THR A 88 -9.35 13.74 0.26
CA THR A 88 -8.08 14.32 0.69
C THR A 88 -8.36 15.58 1.52
N ILE A 89 -7.80 15.66 2.72
CA ILE A 89 -7.94 16.81 3.63
C ILE A 89 -6.59 17.51 3.75
N GLN A 90 -6.58 18.81 3.52
CA GLN A 90 -5.44 19.64 3.87
C GLN A 90 -5.52 20.03 5.35
N ILE A 91 -4.52 19.63 6.12
CA ILE A 91 -4.43 19.77 7.58
C ILE A 91 -3.58 20.98 7.98
N ALA A 92 -2.53 21.25 7.21
CA ALA A 92 -1.61 22.35 7.43
C ALA A 92 -1.26 23.07 6.12
N SER A 93 -0.91 24.36 6.23
CA SER A 93 -0.46 25.13 5.06
C SER A 93 0.91 24.67 4.58
N THR A 94 1.02 24.37 3.29
CA THR A 94 2.30 24.01 2.64
C THR A 94 3.31 25.16 2.54
N LYS A 95 2.95 26.35 3.00
CA LYS A 95 3.90 27.48 3.13
C LYS A 95 4.86 27.30 4.30
N TYR A 96 4.52 26.47 5.26
CA TYR A 96 5.25 26.26 6.50
C TYR A 96 5.59 24.78 6.69
N GLN A 97 6.57 24.51 7.55
CA GLN A 97 6.96 23.14 7.91
C GLN A 97 5.83 22.40 8.63
N ALA A 98 5.77 21.09 8.44
CA ALA A 98 5.10 20.16 9.33
C ALA A 98 6.14 19.26 10.03
N TRP A 99 5.73 18.52 11.06
CA TRP A 99 6.62 17.72 11.89
C TRP A 99 6.26 16.24 11.79
N GLY A 100 6.54 15.63 10.65
CA GLY A 100 6.12 14.27 10.33
C GLY A 100 7.25 13.26 10.10
N ALA A 101 8.53 13.72 9.91
CA ALA A 101 9.60 12.79 9.53
C ALA A 101 10.98 13.16 10.12
N GLY A 102 10.98 13.74 11.30
CA GLY A 102 12.22 14.16 11.97
C GLY A 102 12.79 15.50 11.49
N PRO A 103 13.70 16.10 12.28
CA PRO A 103 14.11 17.50 12.10
C PRO A 103 14.74 17.82 10.75
N ALA A 104 15.47 16.87 10.14
CA ALA A 104 16.13 17.07 8.86
C ALA A 104 15.12 17.15 7.70
N ALA A 105 14.11 16.29 7.71
CA ALA A 105 13.06 16.24 6.69
C ALA A 105 12.02 17.35 6.86
N ASN A 106 11.62 17.65 8.10
CA ASN A 106 10.62 18.66 8.42
C ASN A 106 10.96 20.04 7.83
N LYS A 107 12.23 20.38 7.80
CA LYS A 107 12.73 21.67 7.23
C LYS A 107 12.67 21.74 5.72
N ARG A 108 12.36 20.64 5.03
CA ARG A 108 12.57 20.52 3.58
C ARG A 108 11.32 20.10 2.82
N PHE A 109 10.44 19.31 3.41
CA PHE A 109 9.44 18.56 2.65
C PHE A 109 8.01 18.84 3.12
N VAL A 110 7.09 18.72 2.18
CA VAL A 110 5.67 18.55 2.47
C VAL A 110 5.44 17.09 2.89
N HIS A 111 4.55 16.85 3.83
CA HIS A 111 4.23 15.52 4.37
C HIS A 111 2.80 15.14 4.01
N VAL A 112 2.60 13.91 3.53
CA VAL A 112 1.29 13.40 3.10
C VAL A 112 1.07 12.01 3.71
N GLU A 113 0.01 11.85 4.49
CA GLU A 113 -0.43 10.57 5.06
C GLU A 113 -1.41 9.85 4.14
N LEU A 114 -1.17 8.57 3.92
CA LEU A 114 -2.11 7.63 3.30
C LEU A 114 -2.81 6.82 4.38
N SER A 115 -4.14 6.91 4.45
CA SER A 115 -4.95 6.08 5.36
C SER A 115 -4.83 4.61 4.99
N GLU A 116 -4.54 3.78 5.99
CA GLU A 116 -4.43 2.34 5.81
C GLU A 116 -5.79 1.65 5.87
N THR A 117 -5.98 0.64 5.04
CA THR A 117 -7.17 -0.21 5.00
C THR A 117 -6.81 -1.60 4.48
N SER A 118 -7.53 -2.61 4.93
CA SER A 118 -7.43 -3.97 4.39
C SER A 118 -8.34 -4.19 3.18
N ASP A 119 -9.30 -3.29 2.93
CA ASP A 119 -10.21 -3.35 1.79
C ASP A 119 -9.51 -2.92 0.50
N SER A 120 -9.45 -3.81 -0.48
CA SER A 120 -8.77 -3.58 -1.75
C SER A 120 -9.40 -2.50 -2.62
N ILE A 121 -10.71 -2.26 -2.50
CA ILE A 121 -11.42 -1.22 -3.25
C ILE A 121 -11.13 0.15 -2.64
N LYS A 122 -11.17 0.24 -1.30
CA LYS A 122 -10.76 1.43 -0.57
C LYS A 122 -9.29 1.76 -0.85
N PHE A 123 -8.40 0.75 -0.73
CA PHE A 123 -6.98 0.92 -1.03
C PHE A 123 -6.76 1.49 -2.43
N LYS A 124 -7.39 0.91 -3.45
CA LYS A 124 -7.27 1.41 -4.82
C LYS A 124 -7.62 2.89 -4.93
N LYS A 125 -8.75 3.31 -4.35
CA LYS A 125 -9.20 4.70 -4.37
C LYS A 125 -8.23 5.62 -3.63
N SER A 126 -7.80 5.24 -2.42
CA SER A 126 -6.85 5.99 -1.61
C SER A 126 -5.51 6.16 -2.34
N TYR A 127 -5.00 5.07 -2.89
CA TYR A 127 -3.71 5.05 -3.59
C TYR A 127 -3.72 5.93 -4.84
N GLU A 128 -4.77 5.86 -5.66
CA GLU A 128 -4.90 6.72 -6.84
C GLU A 128 -4.95 8.21 -6.48
N ARG A 129 -5.65 8.57 -5.39
CA ARG A 129 -5.66 9.94 -4.84
C ARG A 129 -4.29 10.35 -4.33
N TYR A 130 -3.66 9.47 -3.56
CA TYR A 130 -2.34 9.67 -2.96
C TYR A 130 -1.26 9.94 -4.00
N VAL A 131 -1.14 9.08 -5.01
CA VAL A 131 -0.18 9.23 -6.10
C VAL A 131 -0.40 10.54 -6.87
N LYS A 132 -1.65 10.90 -7.18
CA LYS A 132 -1.99 12.16 -7.83
C LYS A 132 -1.64 13.36 -6.98
N LEU A 133 -1.88 13.31 -5.66
CA LEU A 133 -1.55 14.38 -4.73
C LEU A 133 -0.03 14.60 -4.65
N LEU A 134 0.74 13.52 -4.46
CA LEU A 134 2.21 13.58 -4.43
C LEU A 134 2.79 14.18 -5.71
N ALA A 135 2.31 13.70 -6.86
CA ALA A 135 2.72 14.21 -8.17
C ALA A 135 2.37 15.70 -8.35
N LYS A 136 1.17 16.10 -7.90
CA LYS A 136 0.73 17.48 -7.99
C LYS A 136 1.57 18.43 -7.12
N ILE A 137 1.86 18.05 -5.86
CA ILE A 137 2.72 18.82 -4.97
C ILE A 137 4.10 19.07 -5.61
N LEU A 138 4.66 18.03 -6.23
CA LEU A 138 5.94 18.14 -6.93
C LEU A 138 5.85 19.02 -8.17
N LYS A 139 4.79 18.84 -8.96
CA LYS A 139 4.56 19.60 -10.21
C LYS A 139 4.39 21.09 -9.98
N ASP A 140 3.73 21.51 -8.91
CA ASP A 140 3.51 22.92 -8.56
C ASP A 140 4.81 23.68 -8.30
N ARG A 141 5.88 22.95 -7.94
CA ARG A 141 7.22 23.51 -7.74
C ARG A 141 8.18 23.14 -8.87
N ASN A 142 7.69 22.49 -9.91
CA ASN A 142 8.51 21.96 -11.01
C ASN A 142 9.66 21.07 -10.48
N ILE A 143 9.38 20.25 -9.46
CA ILE A 143 10.34 19.32 -8.87
C ILE A 143 10.10 17.94 -9.47
N HIS A 144 11.12 17.39 -10.14
CA HIS A 144 10.99 16.06 -10.73
C HIS A 144 10.88 14.97 -9.64
N PRO A 145 10.00 13.95 -9.80
CA PRO A 145 9.82 12.90 -8.79
C PRO A 145 11.10 12.14 -8.42
N SER A 146 12.04 11.96 -9.36
CA SER A 146 13.31 11.26 -9.07
C SER A 146 14.17 11.94 -8.00
N ILE A 147 13.96 13.25 -7.74
CA ILE A 147 14.71 14.01 -6.73
C ILE A 147 13.82 14.49 -5.58
N GLY A 148 12.53 14.72 -5.85
CA GLY A 148 11.61 15.31 -4.89
C GLY A 148 10.68 14.36 -4.19
N LEU A 149 10.51 13.13 -4.68
CA LEU A 149 9.69 12.10 -3.99
C LEU A 149 10.55 11.32 -3.01
N TRP A 150 10.23 11.48 -1.74
CA TRP A 150 10.83 10.76 -0.63
C TRP A 150 9.78 9.91 0.09
N THR A 151 10.18 8.78 0.67
CA THR A 151 9.39 8.02 1.62
C THR A 151 9.94 8.23 3.03
N HIS A 152 9.17 7.94 4.07
CA HIS A 152 9.69 7.98 5.43
C HIS A 152 10.91 7.06 5.56
N LYS A 153 10.86 5.89 4.89
CA LYS A 153 12.02 5.00 4.78
C LYS A 153 13.26 5.68 4.19
N ASP A 154 13.11 6.48 3.12
CA ASP A 154 14.25 7.25 2.58
C ASP A 154 14.83 8.21 3.61
N ILE A 155 13.97 8.86 4.40
CA ILE A 155 14.42 9.78 5.44
C ILE A 155 15.23 9.03 6.49
N THR A 156 14.72 7.91 6.98
CA THR A 156 15.39 7.05 7.96
C THR A 156 16.80 6.68 7.52
N TYR A 157 16.97 6.22 6.29
CA TYR A 157 18.27 5.70 5.82
C TYR A 157 19.20 6.76 5.22
N LYS A 158 18.68 7.89 4.72
CA LYS A 158 19.50 8.89 4.00
C LYS A 158 19.72 10.16 4.79
N LEU A 159 18.78 10.56 5.67
CA LEU A 159 18.87 11.80 6.45
C LEU A 159 18.98 11.52 7.96
N GLY A 160 18.42 10.42 8.45
CA GLY A 160 18.37 10.08 9.86
C GLY A 160 17.39 10.95 10.67
N GLY A 161 17.39 10.71 11.99
CA GLY A 161 16.52 11.44 12.93
C GLY A 161 15.09 10.89 13.04
N THR A 162 14.85 9.72 12.48
CA THR A 162 13.64 8.89 12.57
C THR A 162 14.01 7.42 12.34
N ASP A 163 13.14 6.49 12.69
CA ASP A 163 13.31 5.04 12.51
C ASP A 163 12.13 4.40 11.76
N HIS A 164 11.25 5.20 11.18
CA HIS A 164 10.08 4.75 10.45
C HIS A 164 10.43 4.32 9.01
N GLU A 165 9.71 3.32 8.49
CA GLU A 165 9.91 2.77 7.13
C GLU A 165 8.64 2.81 6.25
N ASP A 166 7.58 3.50 6.70
CA ASP A 166 6.36 3.69 5.93
C ASP A 166 6.62 4.53 4.65
N PRO A 167 5.76 4.43 3.64
CA PRO A 167 4.58 3.57 3.48
C PRO A 167 4.91 2.21 2.82
N ILE A 168 6.17 1.85 2.69
CA ILE A 168 6.62 0.78 1.77
C ILE A 168 6.03 -0.58 2.13
N ASP A 169 5.99 -0.95 3.40
CA ASP A 169 5.46 -2.26 3.81
C ASP A 169 3.94 -2.32 3.65
N TYR A 170 3.25 -1.21 3.95
CA TYR A 170 1.82 -1.10 3.69
C TYR A 170 1.49 -1.23 2.19
N LEU A 171 2.17 -0.49 1.33
CA LEU A 171 1.99 -0.58 -0.12
C LEU A 171 2.27 -1.99 -0.64
N ARG A 172 3.32 -2.63 -0.14
CA ARG A 172 3.69 -4.00 -0.51
C ARG A 172 2.63 -5.01 -0.10
N SER A 173 1.97 -4.83 1.05
CA SER A 173 0.87 -5.69 1.48
C SER A 173 -0.30 -5.69 0.47
N HIS A 174 -0.48 -4.60 -0.26
CA HIS A 174 -1.44 -4.46 -1.36
C HIS A 174 -0.86 -4.79 -2.75
N GLY A 175 0.34 -5.35 -2.81
CA GLY A 175 0.98 -5.76 -4.07
C GLY A 175 1.65 -4.62 -4.85
N VAL A 176 1.80 -3.44 -4.26
CA VAL A 176 2.52 -2.31 -4.86
C VAL A 176 3.95 -2.30 -4.34
N SER A 177 4.91 -2.58 -5.22
CA SER A 177 6.33 -2.48 -4.87
C SER A 177 6.76 -1.00 -4.78
N GLU A 178 7.88 -0.73 -4.10
CA GLU A 178 8.46 0.62 -4.05
C GLU A 178 8.77 1.17 -5.46
N SER A 179 9.31 0.32 -6.34
CA SER A 179 9.58 0.71 -7.73
C SER A 179 8.31 1.04 -8.51
N GLN A 180 7.22 0.27 -8.29
CA GLN A 180 5.92 0.56 -8.89
C GLN A 180 5.35 1.88 -8.35
N PHE A 181 5.39 2.10 -7.03
CA PHE A 181 4.94 3.34 -6.41
C PHE A 181 5.65 4.57 -7.01
N ARG A 182 6.97 4.53 -7.12
CA ARG A 182 7.76 5.62 -7.73
C ARG A 182 7.42 5.84 -9.20
N ALA A 183 7.23 4.76 -9.96
CA ALA A 183 6.81 4.83 -11.36
C ALA A 183 5.39 5.42 -11.50
N ASP A 184 4.48 5.09 -10.61
CA ASP A 184 3.11 5.61 -10.64
C ASP A 184 3.07 7.11 -10.31
N VAL A 185 3.86 7.58 -9.34
CA VAL A 185 4.01 9.02 -9.09
C VAL A 185 4.62 9.75 -10.29
N GLN A 186 5.60 9.13 -10.95
CA GLN A 186 6.20 9.69 -12.18
C GLN A 186 5.15 9.81 -13.29
N LYS A 187 4.38 8.78 -13.57
CA LYS A 187 3.29 8.82 -14.56
C LYS A 187 2.25 9.90 -14.24
N ALA A 188 1.82 9.98 -12.97
CA ALA A 188 0.89 11.03 -12.56
C ALA A 188 1.48 12.43 -12.73
N TYR A 189 2.77 12.61 -12.49
CA TYR A 189 3.50 13.85 -12.73
C TYR A 189 3.51 14.23 -14.22
N GLU A 190 3.64 13.26 -15.11
CA GLU A 190 3.57 13.43 -16.57
C GLU A 190 2.15 13.66 -17.08
N GLY A 191 1.14 13.48 -16.23
CA GLY A 191 -0.27 13.68 -16.56
C GLY A 191 -0.95 12.42 -17.08
N GLU A 192 -0.31 11.27 -16.93
CA GLU A 192 -0.88 9.98 -17.30
C GLU A 192 -1.85 9.49 -16.21
N THR A 193 -2.83 8.69 -16.64
CA THR A 193 -3.75 8.05 -15.71
C THR A 193 -3.05 6.89 -15.02
N VAL A 194 -2.93 6.98 -13.70
CA VAL A 194 -2.50 5.85 -12.87
C VAL A 194 -3.73 5.02 -12.55
N THR A 195 -3.79 3.83 -13.12
CA THR A 195 -4.74 2.79 -12.71
C THR A 195 -3.95 1.71 -12.00
N VAL A 196 -4.14 1.62 -10.68
CA VAL A 196 -3.76 0.40 -9.98
C VAL A 196 -4.60 -0.70 -10.61
N LYS A 197 -3.99 -1.59 -11.38
CA LYS A 197 -4.63 -2.87 -11.63
C LYS A 197 -4.74 -3.48 -10.25
N PRO A 198 -5.95 -3.72 -9.72
CA PRO A 198 -6.04 -4.52 -8.50
C PRO A 198 -5.18 -5.73 -8.80
N LYS A 199 -4.26 -6.08 -7.90
CA LYS A 199 -3.73 -7.44 -7.87
C LYS A 199 -4.97 -8.29 -8.13
N PRO A 200 -4.99 -9.19 -9.15
CA PRO A 200 -6.12 -10.09 -9.30
C PRO A 200 -6.39 -10.55 -7.88
N GLN A 201 -7.59 -10.38 -7.37
CA GLN A 201 -7.92 -10.82 -6.03
C GLN A 201 -7.61 -12.31 -6.00
N GLN A 202 -6.36 -12.62 -5.68
CA GLN A 202 -6.12 -13.86 -4.98
C GLN A 202 -6.92 -13.66 -3.70
N PRO A 203 -7.81 -14.57 -3.36
CA PRO A 203 -8.69 -14.38 -2.22
C PRO A 203 -7.83 -14.00 -1.02
N ASN A 204 -7.92 -12.74 -0.62
CA ASN A 204 -7.37 -12.08 0.56
C ASN A 204 -6.15 -12.74 1.21
N GLU A 205 -4.94 -12.22 0.87
CA GLU A 205 -3.82 -12.40 1.79
C GLU A 205 -4.04 -11.48 3.00
N VAL A 206 -4.61 -12.04 4.05
CA VAL A 206 -4.65 -11.42 5.36
C VAL A 206 -3.21 -11.43 5.93
N PRO A 207 -2.68 -10.35 6.49
CA PRO A 207 -1.36 -10.35 7.12
C PRO A 207 -1.26 -11.49 8.13
N GLY A 208 -0.27 -12.36 7.99
CA GLY A 208 -0.10 -13.57 8.81
C GLY A 208 -0.74 -14.84 8.25
N VAL A 209 -1.36 -14.78 7.06
CA VAL A 209 -1.84 -16.00 6.37
C VAL A 209 -0.65 -16.70 5.73
N ILE A 210 -0.34 -17.87 6.25
CA ILE A 210 0.51 -18.85 5.57
C ILE A 210 -0.31 -19.35 4.39
N ASN A 211 0.21 -19.23 3.16
CA ASN A 211 -0.42 -19.81 1.95
C ASN A 211 -0.37 -21.34 2.00
N GLU A 212 -1.13 -21.93 2.91
CA GLU A 212 -1.34 -23.37 2.99
C GLU A 212 -2.53 -23.69 2.10
N VAL A 213 -2.27 -24.40 1.04
CA VAL A 213 -3.30 -24.91 0.13
C VAL A 213 -3.79 -26.24 0.69
N GLY A 214 -5.09 -26.34 0.94
CA GLY A 214 -5.69 -27.56 1.45
C GLY A 214 -7.19 -27.60 1.19
N VAL A 215 -7.85 -28.61 1.71
CA VAL A 215 -9.30 -28.77 1.66
C VAL A 215 -9.85 -28.92 3.08
N ALA A 216 -10.82 -28.08 3.42
CA ALA A 216 -11.61 -28.22 4.63
C ALA A 216 -12.90 -28.99 4.31
N TYR A 217 -13.08 -30.15 4.92
CA TYR A 217 -14.30 -30.94 4.88
C TYR A 217 -15.15 -30.62 6.10
N ILE A 218 -16.41 -30.32 5.90
CA ILE A 218 -17.35 -29.99 6.97
C ILE A 218 -17.97 -31.29 7.46
N ASP A 219 -17.57 -31.77 8.63
CA ASP A 219 -18.05 -32.97 9.25
C ASP A 219 -19.16 -32.70 10.31
N GLY A 220 -19.36 -31.38 10.66
CA GLY A 220 -20.39 -30.89 11.56
C GLY A 220 -21.60 -30.26 10.87
N TYR A 221 -22.68 -30.03 11.64
CA TYR A 221 -23.85 -29.29 11.19
C TYR A 221 -23.86 -27.85 11.73
N ASN A 222 -24.42 -26.91 10.97
CA ASN A 222 -24.57 -25.50 11.36
C ASN A 222 -23.24 -24.82 11.78
N VAL A 223 -22.14 -25.18 11.15
CA VAL A 223 -20.81 -24.60 11.40
C VAL A 223 -20.78 -23.16 10.91
N ASN A 224 -20.36 -22.23 11.75
CA ASN A 224 -20.33 -20.81 11.41
C ASN A 224 -19.28 -20.48 10.35
N LEU A 225 -19.71 -19.96 9.21
CA LEU A 225 -18.86 -19.27 8.26
C LEU A 225 -18.89 -17.77 8.54
N ARG A 226 -17.73 -17.16 8.75
CA ARG A 226 -17.63 -15.76 9.21
C ARG A 226 -16.90 -14.86 8.21
N SER A 227 -17.13 -13.54 8.33
CA SER A 227 -16.50 -12.50 7.50
C SER A 227 -15.05 -12.18 7.88
N GLY A 228 -14.47 -12.89 8.83
CA GLY A 228 -13.09 -12.72 9.28
C GLY A 228 -12.66 -13.77 10.30
N PRO A 229 -11.35 -13.86 10.60
CA PRO A 229 -10.76 -14.90 11.44
C PRO A 229 -10.91 -14.60 12.95
N SER A 230 -12.15 -14.37 13.40
CA SER A 230 -12.48 -14.16 14.82
C SER A 230 -13.93 -14.55 15.11
N THR A 231 -14.20 -14.96 16.33
CA THR A 231 -15.57 -15.20 16.83
C THR A 231 -16.41 -13.92 16.91
N THR A 232 -15.78 -12.75 16.96
CA THR A 232 -16.45 -11.43 16.94
C THR A 232 -16.90 -11.00 15.55
N ASN A 233 -16.37 -11.63 14.48
CA ASN A 233 -16.77 -11.31 13.13
C ASN A 233 -18.16 -11.89 12.80
N SER A 234 -18.91 -11.18 11.95
CA SER A 234 -20.28 -11.54 11.58
C SER A 234 -20.35 -12.95 10.96
N VAL A 235 -21.39 -13.70 11.31
CA VAL A 235 -21.70 -14.98 10.64
C VAL A 235 -22.36 -14.70 9.30
N ILE A 236 -21.73 -15.12 8.21
CA ILE A 236 -22.24 -14.98 6.84
C ILE A 236 -23.34 -15.99 6.57
N ARG A 237 -23.07 -17.27 6.90
CA ARG A 237 -24.00 -18.39 6.83
C ARG A 237 -23.54 -19.56 7.68
N LYS A 238 -24.34 -20.61 7.72
CA LYS A 238 -24.02 -21.90 8.33
C LYS A 238 -23.59 -22.91 7.26
N LEU A 239 -22.47 -23.57 7.49
CA LEU A 239 -22.03 -24.71 6.69
C LEU A 239 -22.67 -25.99 7.19
N GLN A 240 -22.91 -26.93 6.28
CA GLN A 240 -23.55 -28.20 6.58
C GLN A 240 -22.59 -29.38 6.39
N LYS A 241 -22.83 -30.46 7.10
CA LYS A 241 -22.07 -31.69 6.95
C LYS A 241 -22.08 -32.18 5.49
N GLY A 242 -20.91 -32.57 4.98
CA GLY A 242 -20.69 -32.99 3.61
C GLY A 242 -20.22 -31.92 2.64
N GLU A 243 -20.28 -30.61 3.05
CA GLU A 243 -19.68 -29.57 2.25
C GLU A 243 -18.14 -29.66 2.33
N ALA A 244 -17.45 -29.30 1.23
CA ALA A 244 -15.99 -29.25 1.17
C ALA A 244 -15.53 -27.98 0.46
N TYR A 245 -14.48 -27.37 0.99
CA TYR A 245 -13.98 -26.08 0.52
C TYR A 245 -12.47 -26.07 0.38
N LYS A 246 -11.98 -25.47 -0.70
CA LYS A 246 -10.57 -25.15 -0.82
C LYS A 246 -10.18 -24.13 0.24
N VAL A 247 -9.07 -24.37 0.92
CA VAL A 247 -8.47 -23.45 1.87
C VAL A 247 -7.38 -22.65 1.17
N TRP A 248 -7.50 -21.34 1.21
CA TRP A 248 -6.61 -20.42 0.54
C TRP A 248 -5.59 -19.77 1.49
N GLY A 249 -5.77 -19.98 2.80
CA GLY A 249 -4.88 -19.48 3.81
C GLY A 249 -5.36 -19.79 5.21
N LYS A 250 -4.53 -19.48 6.21
CA LYS A 250 -4.75 -19.82 7.61
C LYS A 250 -4.25 -18.70 8.52
N VAL A 251 -5.04 -18.37 9.54
CA VAL A 251 -4.65 -17.45 10.62
C VAL A 251 -4.93 -18.14 11.95
N GLY A 252 -3.91 -18.56 12.65
CA GLY A 252 -4.07 -19.43 13.81
C GLY A 252 -4.90 -20.67 13.44
N ASN A 253 -6.01 -20.90 14.13
CA ASN A 253 -6.94 -22.00 13.82
C ASN A 253 -8.05 -21.61 12.83
N TRP A 254 -7.98 -20.46 12.17
CA TRP A 254 -8.97 -20.03 11.19
C TRP A 254 -8.52 -20.40 9.78
N LEU A 255 -9.39 -21.04 9.01
CA LEU A 255 -9.18 -21.42 7.62
C LEU A 255 -9.94 -20.44 6.71
N ASN A 256 -9.26 -19.83 5.76
CA ASN A 256 -9.85 -18.98 4.73
C ASN A 256 -10.37 -19.84 3.57
N LEU A 257 -11.68 -19.87 3.39
CA LEU A 257 -12.35 -20.62 2.33
C LEU A 257 -12.51 -19.82 1.03
N GLY A 258 -11.88 -18.63 0.94
CA GLY A 258 -11.95 -17.70 -0.17
C GLY A 258 -12.89 -16.52 0.09
N GLY A 259 -12.68 -15.40 -0.60
CA GLY A 259 -13.54 -14.22 -0.52
C GLY A 259 -13.73 -13.65 0.89
N ASN A 260 -12.70 -13.69 1.74
CA ASN A 260 -12.76 -13.29 3.16
C ASN A 260 -13.78 -14.07 3.99
N GLN A 261 -14.02 -15.35 3.62
CA GLN A 261 -14.91 -16.26 4.33
C GLN A 261 -14.09 -17.25 5.17
N TRP A 262 -14.38 -17.29 6.47
CA TRP A 262 -13.54 -17.97 7.43
C TRP A 262 -14.32 -19.01 8.25
N VAL A 263 -13.70 -20.17 8.46
CA VAL A 263 -14.21 -21.19 9.37
C VAL A 263 -13.14 -21.50 10.43
N TYR A 264 -13.56 -21.74 11.67
CA TYR A 264 -12.65 -22.19 12.72
C TYR A 264 -12.35 -23.66 12.57
N ASN A 265 -11.05 -24.01 12.47
CA ASN A 265 -10.58 -25.38 12.34
C ASN A 265 -10.61 -26.10 13.71
N ASP A 266 -11.72 -26.74 14.00
CA ASP A 266 -11.88 -27.58 15.18
C ASP A 266 -12.16 -29.01 14.69
N SER A 267 -11.34 -29.95 15.12
CA SER A 267 -11.39 -31.36 14.67
C SER A 267 -12.71 -32.08 14.97
N SER A 268 -13.55 -31.52 15.85
CA SER A 268 -14.88 -32.07 16.15
C SER A 268 -15.90 -31.86 15.03
N TYR A 269 -15.68 -30.88 14.14
CA TYR A 269 -16.60 -30.53 13.04
C TYR A 269 -15.92 -30.11 11.73
N ILE A 270 -14.58 -29.95 11.70
CA ILE A 270 -13.78 -29.68 10.50
C ILE A 270 -12.68 -30.73 10.38
N ARG A 271 -12.61 -31.37 9.24
CA ARG A 271 -11.48 -32.20 8.87
C ARG A 271 -10.67 -31.47 7.81
N TYR A 272 -9.60 -30.79 8.23
CA TYR A 272 -8.69 -30.08 7.34
C TYR A 272 -7.62 -31.04 6.81
N LYS A 273 -7.54 -31.14 5.48
CA LYS A 273 -6.49 -31.90 4.79
C LYS A 273 -5.61 -30.90 4.04
N GLU A 274 -4.39 -30.77 4.51
CA GLU A 274 -3.38 -29.95 3.85
C GLU A 274 -2.97 -30.59 2.51
N GLU A 275 -3.08 -29.84 1.40
CA GLU A 275 -2.42 -30.24 0.15
C GLU A 275 -0.97 -29.76 0.24
N SER A 276 -0.10 -30.63 0.68
CA SER A 276 1.34 -30.43 0.55
C SER A 276 1.68 -30.47 -0.94
N SER A 277 1.69 -29.31 -1.60
CA SER A 277 2.53 -29.17 -2.78
C SER A 277 3.98 -29.14 -2.26
N SER A 278 4.56 -30.30 -2.01
CA SER A 278 5.96 -30.38 -1.65
C SER A 278 6.76 -29.71 -2.76
N VAL A 279 7.25 -28.52 -2.48
CA VAL A 279 8.19 -27.80 -3.35
C VAL A 279 9.61 -28.31 -3.15
N GLU A 280 9.79 -29.21 -2.17
CA GLU A 280 11.06 -29.86 -1.88
C GLU A 280 11.56 -30.65 -3.11
N GLY A 281 12.83 -30.48 -3.41
CA GLY A 281 13.46 -31.07 -4.57
C GLY A 281 13.25 -30.30 -5.88
N LYS A 282 12.25 -29.42 -5.96
CA LYS A 282 12.03 -28.53 -7.12
C LYS A 282 13.09 -27.43 -7.14
N ARG A 283 13.18 -26.76 -8.26
CA ARG A 283 14.09 -25.65 -8.46
C ARG A 283 13.39 -24.31 -8.26
N VAL A 284 13.90 -23.44 -7.39
CA VAL A 284 13.53 -22.02 -7.38
C VAL A 284 14.50 -21.26 -8.27
N VAL A 285 13.95 -20.48 -9.21
CA VAL A 285 14.72 -19.73 -10.22
C VAL A 285 14.39 -18.25 -10.10
N SER A 286 15.42 -17.38 -10.11
CA SER A 286 15.22 -15.93 -10.08
C SER A 286 14.61 -15.43 -11.39
N LYS A 287 13.66 -14.52 -11.28
CA LYS A 287 13.04 -13.78 -12.38
C LYS A 287 13.69 -12.42 -12.62
N VAL A 288 14.59 -12.00 -11.75
CA VAL A 288 15.27 -10.69 -11.75
C VAL A 288 16.77 -10.88 -11.58
N ASN A 289 17.57 -9.89 -11.99
CA ASN A 289 18.99 -9.85 -11.68
C ASN A 289 19.21 -9.39 -10.24
N ASP A 290 20.39 -9.70 -9.69
CA ASP A 290 20.85 -9.28 -8.37
C ASP A 290 19.89 -9.63 -7.22
N LEU A 291 19.12 -10.74 -7.35
CA LEU A 291 18.23 -11.19 -6.29
C LEU A 291 19.02 -11.69 -5.10
N ARG A 292 18.89 -11.05 -3.95
CA ARG A 292 19.59 -11.40 -2.72
C ARG A 292 19.18 -12.76 -2.18
N PHE A 293 20.16 -13.54 -1.69
CA PHE A 293 19.94 -14.70 -0.86
C PHE A 293 20.77 -14.59 0.43
N TYR A 294 20.35 -15.30 1.47
CA TYR A 294 20.78 -15.08 2.84
C TYR A 294 21.42 -16.34 3.44
N SER A 295 22.36 -16.15 4.37
CA SER A 295 23.05 -17.26 5.08
C SER A 295 22.18 -17.92 6.16
N LYS A 296 21.11 -17.24 6.60
CA LYS A 296 20.10 -17.73 7.56
C LYS A 296 18.72 -17.14 7.23
N PRO A 297 17.63 -17.64 7.86
CA PRO A 297 16.27 -17.10 7.62
C PRO A 297 16.17 -15.68 8.15
N SER A 298 16.38 -14.69 7.29
CA SER A 298 16.48 -13.26 7.64
C SER A 298 16.23 -12.38 6.42
N TRP A 299 15.90 -11.11 6.67
CA TRP A 299 15.82 -10.05 5.66
C TRP A 299 16.85 -8.94 5.90
N LEU A 300 17.76 -9.13 6.86
CA LEU A 300 18.75 -8.12 7.24
C LEU A 300 19.95 -8.12 6.29
N ASP A 301 20.46 -6.95 5.95
CA ASP A 301 21.60 -6.77 5.04
C ASP A 301 22.86 -7.52 5.52
N ARG A 302 23.09 -7.58 6.84
CA ARG A 302 24.22 -8.31 7.43
C ARG A 302 24.19 -9.82 7.23
N ASP A 303 23.02 -10.37 6.85
CA ASP A 303 22.82 -11.81 6.65
C ASP A 303 22.80 -12.17 5.15
N VAL A 304 22.97 -11.19 4.26
CA VAL A 304 23.07 -11.40 2.81
C VAL A 304 24.35 -12.21 2.53
N ALA A 305 24.17 -13.37 1.87
CA ALA A 305 25.26 -14.26 1.46
C ALA A 305 25.71 -14.02 0.02
N GLY A 306 24.89 -13.33 -0.78
CA GLY A 306 25.18 -13.00 -2.17
C GLY A 306 23.93 -12.67 -2.96
N THR A 307 24.09 -12.58 -4.27
CA THR A 307 23.00 -12.36 -5.23
C THR A 307 22.96 -13.44 -6.30
N VAL A 308 21.79 -13.63 -6.93
CA VAL A 308 21.57 -14.55 -8.04
C VAL A 308 20.83 -13.84 -9.16
N ASP A 309 21.29 -14.04 -10.40
CA ASP A 309 20.73 -13.41 -11.56
C ASP A 309 19.54 -14.17 -12.15
N LYS A 310 18.79 -13.47 -12.99
CA LYS A 310 17.64 -14.00 -13.71
C LYS A 310 17.99 -15.30 -14.44
N GLY A 311 17.13 -16.31 -14.29
CA GLY A 311 17.30 -17.63 -14.91
C GLY A 311 18.16 -18.60 -14.08
N LEU A 312 18.91 -18.11 -13.10
CA LEU A 312 19.69 -18.93 -12.17
C LEU A 312 18.87 -19.23 -10.91
N GLY A 313 19.26 -20.26 -10.17
CA GLY A 313 18.52 -20.65 -8.97
C GLY A 313 19.09 -21.84 -8.22
N PHE A 314 18.31 -22.31 -7.26
CA PHE A 314 18.71 -23.27 -6.24
C PHE A 314 17.71 -24.43 -6.17
N THR A 315 18.11 -25.55 -5.57
CA THR A 315 17.19 -26.63 -5.21
C THR A 315 16.52 -26.32 -3.87
N ILE A 316 15.21 -26.39 -3.82
CA ILE A 316 14.43 -26.14 -2.61
C ILE A 316 14.56 -27.34 -1.67
N LEU A 317 14.85 -27.04 -0.40
CA LEU A 317 14.86 -28.02 0.69
C LEU A 317 13.59 -27.90 1.54
N ASP A 318 13.09 -26.66 1.72
CA ASP A 318 11.97 -26.36 2.61
C ASP A 318 11.43 -24.95 2.34
N LYS A 319 10.28 -24.61 2.91
CA LYS A 319 9.73 -23.27 2.96
C LYS A 319 9.60 -22.83 4.40
N VAL A 320 10.21 -21.70 4.75
CA VAL A 320 10.26 -21.17 6.12
C VAL A 320 9.59 -19.80 6.22
N SER A 321 8.98 -19.52 7.36
CA SER A 321 8.39 -18.20 7.66
C SER A 321 9.44 -17.31 8.31
N VAL A 322 9.54 -16.05 7.87
CA VAL A 322 10.48 -15.05 8.37
C VAL A 322 9.77 -13.71 8.49
N ASN A 323 9.46 -13.28 9.71
CA ASN A 323 8.84 -11.99 10.01
C ASN A 323 7.59 -11.70 9.14
N GLY A 324 6.65 -12.66 9.07
CA GLY A 324 5.40 -12.51 8.31
C GLY A 324 5.51 -12.73 6.80
N SER A 325 6.70 -12.97 6.28
CA SER A 325 6.96 -13.38 4.89
C SER A 325 7.53 -14.78 4.82
N SER A 326 7.69 -15.33 3.59
CA SER A 326 8.27 -16.66 3.42
C SER A 326 9.56 -16.62 2.64
N GLN A 327 10.51 -17.46 3.04
CA GLN A 327 11.69 -17.80 2.27
C GLN A 327 11.70 -19.29 1.94
N TYR A 328 12.30 -19.65 0.80
CA TYR A 328 12.73 -21.01 0.56
C TYR A 328 14.10 -21.23 1.20
N LYS A 329 14.20 -22.27 2.05
CA LYS A 329 15.49 -22.87 2.41
C LYS A 329 15.96 -23.65 1.21
N VAL A 330 17.14 -23.37 0.71
CA VAL A 330 17.64 -23.88 -0.56
C VAL A 330 19.08 -24.38 -0.45
N LYS A 331 19.49 -25.22 -1.39
CA LYS A 331 20.89 -25.60 -1.56
C LYS A 331 21.38 -25.27 -2.96
N ASN A 332 22.64 -24.82 -3.06
CA ASN A 332 23.33 -24.68 -4.33
C ASN A 332 23.89 -26.02 -4.86
N SER A 333 24.53 -26.01 -6.02
CA SER A 333 25.15 -27.21 -6.62
C SER A 333 26.32 -27.80 -5.81
N ARG A 334 26.86 -27.03 -4.87
CA ARG A 334 27.95 -27.46 -3.95
C ARG A 334 27.40 -27.97 -2.62
N GLY A 335 26.08 -28.01 -2.43
CA GLY A 335 25.41 -28.44 -1.20
C GLY A 335 25.31 -27.37 -0.10
N ASN A 336 25.82 -26.15 -0.31
CA ASN A 336 25.72 -25.08 0.68
C ASN A 336 24.26 -24.60 0.79
N VAL A 337 23.81 -24.39 2.03
CA VAL A 337 22.44 -24.01 2.36
C VAL A 337 22.30 -22.49 2.48
N TYR A 338 21.24 -21.96 1.87
CA TYR A 338 20.89 -20.54 1.86
C TYR A 338 19.38 -20.35 1.99
N TYR A 339 18.94 -19.09 2.04
CA TYR A 339 17.54 -18.70 2.12
C TYR A 339 17.29 -17.61 1.08
N ILE A 340 16.24 -17.79 0.26
CA ILE A 340 15.85 -16.85 -0.78
C ILE A 340 14.35 -16.58 -0.68
N THR A 341 13.90 -15.40 -1.10
CA THR A 341 12.47 -15.07 -1.08
C THR A 341 11.61 -16.15 -1.75
N ALA A 342 10.46 -16.46 -1.15
CA ALA A 342 9.44 -17.33 -1.76
C ALA A 342 8.39 -16.53 -2.55
N SER A 343 8.58 -15.22 -2.71
CA SER A 343 7.66 -14.37 -3.47
C SER A 343 7.69 -14.73 -4.96
N SER A 344 6.54 -15.10 -5.51
CA SER A 344 6.36 -15.38 -6.94
C SER A 344 6.63 -14.18 -7.85
N TYR A 345 6.76 -12.98 -7.29
CA TYR A 345 7.19 -11.80 -8.01
C TYR A 345 8.67 -11.90 -8.44
N TYR A 346 9.52 -12.39 -7.55
CA TYR A 346 10.98 -12.46 -7.74
C TYR A 346 11.47 -13.83 -8.22
N VAL A 347 10.71 -14.90 -7.93
CA VAL A 347 11.11 -16.26 -8.25
C VAL A 347 9.98 -17.05 -8.88
N GLU A 348 10.34 -18.10 -9.62
CA GLU A 348 9.43 -19.15 -10.12
C GLU A 348 9.93 -20.52 -9.67
N ILE A 349 9.01 -21.49 -9.57
CA ILE A 349 9.34 -22.88 -9.26
C ILE A 349 9.27 -23.68 -10.56
N LYS A 350 10.34 -24.44 -10.83
CA LYS A 350 10.47 -25.36 -11.98
C LYS A 350 10.69 -26.78 -11.53
#